data_a0b94af8e06d10a4b32e62a29361bb31
#
_entry.id   a0b94af8e06d10a4b32e62a29361bb31
#
_cell.length_a   1.000
_cell.length_b   1.000
_cell.length_c   1.000
_cell.angle_alpha   90.00
_cell.angle_beta   90.00
_cell.angle_gamma   90.00
#
_symmetry.space_group_name_H-M   'P 1'
#
loop_
_entity.id
_entity.type
_entity.pdbx_description
1 polymer ?
#
loop_
_entity_poly.entity_id
_entity_poly.type
_entity_poly.pdbx_seq_one_letter_code
_entity_poly.pdbx_strand_id
1 'polypeptide(L)'
;MMKSFPDPSDIRKILKALQTDGVIAYPTEAVWGLGCDPFSEMAVERILAMKLRKRSMGLILIAKDIDQLNPFLEGLSGEEITKLKQTWPGPQTWLVPDNNHAPSWITGANNTLAVRVTDHPIASNLCGAFGGPLVSTSANPSGLPPAKNISEISTYFDQQLDYVVPGLLGELSNPTPIKNLKTGKISRLG
;
A
#
# COMPACT_ATOMS: atom_id res chain seq x y z
N MET A 1 17.58 10.29 -18.60
CA MET A 1 17.89 10.32 -17.16
C MET A 1 16.64 9.92 -16.41
N MET A 2 16.62 8.74 -15.82
CA MET A 2 15.55 8.34 -14.88
C MET A 2 15.59 9.35 -13.73
N LYS A 3 14.51 10.09 -13.50
CA LYS A 3 14.40 10.88 -12.27
C LYS A 3 14.40 9.88 -11.12
N SER A 4 15.50 9.83 -10.39
CA SER A 4 15.57 9.23 -9.08
C SER A 4 14.48 9.86 -8.20
N PHE A 5 14.06 9.16 -7.15
CA PHE A 5 13.14 9.56 -6.07
C PHE A 5 12.81 11.07 -6.06
N PRO A 6 11.56 11.49 -5.75
CA PRO A 6 11.14 12.90 -5.70
C PRO A 6 12.17 13.78 -4.99
N ASP A 7 12.37 14.99 -5.48
CA ASP A 7 13.31 15.92 -4.85
C ASP A 7 12.86 16.31 -3.42
N PRO A 8 13.75 16.92 -2.59
CA PRO A 8 13.40 17.26 -1.21
C PRO A 8 12.19 18.18 -1.06
N SER A 9 11.87 19.00 -2.08
CA SER A 9 10.69 19.87 -2.04
C SER A 9 9.40 19.08 -2.26
N ASP A 10 9.45 18.09 -3.13
CA ASP A 10 8.32 17.18 -3.38
C ASP A 10 8.07 16.27 -2.18
N ILE A 11 9.14 15.75 -1.55
CA ILE A 11 9.01 14.96 -0.32
C ILE A 11 8.30 15.77 0.77
N ARG A 12 8.62 17.02 0.98
CA ARG A 12 7.92 17.86 1.98
C ARG A 12 6.44 18.01 1.67
N LYS A 13 6.06 18.19 0.39
CA LYS A 13 4.65 18.30 -0.02
C LYS A 13 3.91 16.98 0.21
N ILE A 14 4.54 15.85 -0.16
CA ILE A 14 4.00 14.50 0.04
C ILE A 14 3.77 14.22 1.52
N LEU A 15 4.79 14.46 2.36
CA LEU A 15 4.66 14.24 3.80
C LEU A 15 3.61 15.14 4.43
N LYS A 16 3.54 16.41 4.01
CA LYS A 16 2.48 17.32 4.45
C LYS A 16 1.10 16.77 4.08
N ALA A 17 0.90 16.32 2.84
CA ALA A 17 -0.36 15.71 2.41
C ALA A 17 -0.72 14.51 3.31
N LEU A 18 0.20 13.55 3.49
CA LEU A 18 -0.02 12.36 4.33
C LEU A 18 -0.35 12.72 5.79
N GLN A 19 0.30 13.74 6.35
CA GLN A 19 0.09 14.20 7.74
C GLN A 19 -1.20 15.01 7.95
N THR A 20 -1.86 15.44 6.86
CA THR A 20 -3.10 16.22 6.89
C THR A 20 -4.26 15.50 6.21
N ASP A 21 -4.40 14.20 6.47
CA ASP A 21 -5.46 13.35 5.95
C ASP A 21 -5.55 13.29 4.41
N GLY A 22 -4.41 13.50 3.76
CA GLY A 22 -4.32 13.52 2.31
C GLY A 22 -4.19 12.13 1.70
N VAL A 23 -4.60 12.05 0.43
CA VAL A 23 -4.47 10.86 -0.43
C VAL A 23 -3.48 11.13 -1.53
N ILE A 24 -2.50 10.26 -1.71
CA ILE A 24 -1.51 10.35 -2.77
C ILE A 24 -1.66 9.20 -3.77
N ALA A 25 -1.28 9.45 -5.03
CA ALA A 25 -1.03 8.40 -6.00
C ALA A 25 0.48 8.23 -6.21
N TYR A 26 0.94 6.98 -6.32
CA TYR A 26 2.37 6.68 -6.52
C TYR A 26 2.57 5.39 -7.31
N PRO A 27 3.70 5.25 -8.05
CA PRO A 27 3.99 4.04 -8.79
C PRO A 27 4.40 2.90 -7.85
N THR A 28 3.99 1.69 -8.20
CA THR A 28 4.37 0.44 -7.54
C THR A 28 4.92 -0.55 -8.54
N GLU A 29 5.11 -1.81 -8.14
CA GLU A 29 5.76 -2.85 -8.94
C GLU A 29 5.07 -3.14 -10.28
N ALA A 30 3.72 -2.99 -10.34
CA ALA A 30 2.93 -3.36 -11.53
C ALA A 30 1.97 -2.27 -12.02
N VAL A 31 1.39 -1.51 -11.11
CA VAL A 31 0.33 -0.53 -11.37
C VAL A 31 0.49 0.68 -10.45
N TRP A 32 -0.19 1.76 -10.75
CA TRP A 32 -0.26 2.87 -9.80
C TRP A 32 -1.07 2.49 -8.57
N GLY A 33 -0.63 2.97 -7.41
CA GLY A 33 -1.29 2.81 -6.13
C GLY A 33 -1.88 4.11 -5.61
N LEU A 34 -2.94 4.02 -4.81
CA LEU A 34 -3.39 5.06 -3.91
C LEU A 34 -2.91 4.74 -2.50
N GLY A 35 -2.46 5.76 -1.79
CA GLY A 35 -2.01 5.63 -0.41
C GLY A 35 -2.32 6.82 0.46
N CYS A 36 -2.37 6.54 1.75
CA CYS A 36 -2.55 7.52 2.82
C CYS A 36 -1.97 6.98 4.13
N ASP A 37 -2.00 7.77 5.19
CA ASP A 37 -1.75 7.31 6.54
C ASP A 37 -2.81 6.26 6.94
N PRO A 38 -2.43 5.03 7.32
CA PRO A 38 -3.38 4.01 7.75
C PRO A 38 -4.11 4.35 9.05
N PHE A 39 -3.58 5.24 9.86
CA PHE A 39 -4.19 5.66 11.12
C PHE A 39 -5.13 6.87 10.97
N SER A 40 -5.19 7.51 9.80
CA SER A 40 -6.20 8.50 9.47
C SER A 40 -7.45 7.84 8.90
N GLU A 41 -8.51 7.69 9.71
CA GLU A 41 -9.80 7.18 9.23
C GLU A 41 -10.35 8.05 8.08
N MET A 42 -10.20 9.37 8.19
CA MET A 42 -10.66 10.32 7.16
C MET A 42 -9.98 10.07 5.81
N ALA A 43 -8.66 9.90 5.78
CA ALA A 43 -7.93 9.63 4.55
C ALA A 43 -8.30 8.26 3.95
N VAL A 44 -8.49 7.24 4.80
CA VAL A 44 -8.92 5.90 4.38
C VAL A 44 -10.32 5.95 3.77
N GLU A 45 -11.27 6.63 4.39
CA GLU A 45 -12.64 6.79 3.85
C GLU A 45 -12.63 7.54 2.50
N ARG A 46 -11.75 8.54 2.32
CA ARG A 46 -11.54 9.18 1.01
C ARG A 46 -11.11 8.17 -0.04
N ILE A 47 -10.10 7.31 0.25
CA ILE A 47 -9.69 6.24 -0.68
C ILE A 47 -10.85 5.30 -1.00
N LEU A 48 -11.60 4.86 0.01
CA LEU A 48 -12.73 3.95 -0.18
C LEU A 48 -13.82 4.57 -1.06
N ALA A 49 -14.15 5.84 -0.85
CA ALA A 49 -15.12 6.59 -1.66
C ALA A 49 -14.64 6.74 -3.11
N MET A 50 -13.40 7.19 -3.32
CA MET A 50 -12.78 7.34 -4.65
C MET A 50 -12.78 6.02 -5.45
N LYS A 51 -12.58 4.91 -4.75
CA LYS A 51 -12.55 3.56 -5.34
C LYS A 51 -13.92 2.91 -5.47
N LEU A 52 -14.98 3.48 -4.91
CA LEU A 52 -16.29 2.82 -4.76
C LEU A 52 -16.13 1.44 -4.08
N ARG A 53 -15.26 1.36 -3.06
CA ARG A 53 -14.85 0.12 -2.40
C ARG A 53 -15.54 0.01 -1.03
N LYS A 54 -16.09 -1.16 -0.76
CA LYS A 54 -16.69 -1.44 0.56
C LYS A 54 -15.60 -1.52 1.64
N ARG A 55 -15.80 -0.84 2.77
CA ARG A 55 -14.91 -0.87 3.94
C ARG A 55 -14.63 -2.30 4.43
N SER A 56 -15.63 -3.19 4.35
CA SER A 56 -15.50 -4.59 4.77
C SER A 56 -14.42 -5.40 4.04
N MET A 57 -13.96 -4.94 2.88
CA MET A 57 -12.94 -5.64 2.09
C MET A 57 -11.52 -5.49 2.63
N GLY A 58 -11.28 -4.55 3.53
CA GLY A 58 -9.94 -4.23 4.03
C GLY A 58 -9.00 -3.64 2.99
N LEU A 59 -7.82 -3.22 3.45
CA LEU A 59 -6.78 -2.59 2.65
C LEU A 59 -5.41 -3.22 2.94
N ILE A 60 -4.47 -3.07 2.02
CA ILE A 60 -3.09 -3.55 2.17
C ILE A 60 -2.27 -2.43 2.82
N LEU A 61 -1.39 -2.79 3.76
CA LEU A 61 -0.32 -1.92 4.23
C LEU A 61 1.00 -2.31 3.55
N ILE A 62 1.72 -1.32 3.05
CA ILE A 62 3.09 -1.51 2.60
C ILE A 62 4.06 -0.82 3.54
N ALA A 63 5.27 -1.34 3.62
CA ALA A 63 6.34 -0.81 4.45
C ALA A 63 7.68 -0.84 3.70
N LYS A 64 8.64 -0.06 4.17
CA LYS A 64 10.03 -0.06 3.70
C LYS A 64 10.77 -1.32 4.12
N ASP A 65 10.57 -1.75 5.35
CA ASP A 65 11.21 -2.90 5.97
C ASP A 65 10.26 -3.59 6.97
N ILE A 66 10.70 -4.73 7.49
CA ILE A 66 9.89 -5.52 8.42
C ILE A 66 9.72 -4.81 9.78
N ASP A 67 10.67 -3.94 10.16
CA ASP A 67 10.62 -3.24 11.44
C ASP A 67 9.46 -2.27 11.52
N GLN A 68 9.08 -1.64 10.40
CA GLN A 68 7.88 -0.81 10.32
C GLN A 68 6.58 -1.61 10.52
N LEU A 69 6.61 -2.93 10.32
CA LEU A 69 5.46 -3.82 10.49
C LEU A 69 5.46 -4.55 11.84
N ASN A 70 6.50 -4.43 12.66
CA ASN A 70 6.64 -5.17 13.93
C ASN A 70 5.37 -5.18 14.80
N PRO A 71 4.64 -4.06 15.03
CA PRO A 71 3.43 -4.09 15.84
C PRO A 71 2.36 -5.05 15.30
N PHE A 72 2.25 -5.15 13.98
CA PHE A 72 1.26 -6.01 13.31
C PHE A 72 1.69 -7.48 13.22
N LEU A 73 2.97 -7.77 13.51
CA LEU A 73 3.55 -9.12 13.44
C LEU A 73 3.70 -9.75 14.83
N GLU A 74 3.34 -9.05 15.89
CA GLU A 74 3.35 -9.59 17.24
C GLU A 74 2.48 -10.85 17.35
N GLY A 75 3.01 -11.87 18.03
CA GLY A 75 2.35 -13.19 18.16
C GLY A 75 2.63 -14.16 17.04
N LEU A 76 3.37 -13.78 15.98
CA LEU A 76 3.85 -14.73 14.98
C LEU A 76 5.03 -15.55 15.52
N SER A 77 5.09 -16.82 15.12
CA SER A 77 6.22 -17.70 15.45
C SER A 77 7.49 -17.32 14.67
N GLY A 78 8.65 -17.78 15.16
CA GLY A 78 9.92 -17.58 14.45
C GLY A 78 9.94 -18.18 13.04
N GLU A 79 9.24 -19.30 12.81
CA GLU A 79 9.10 -19.91 11.48
C GLU A 79 8.28 -19.00 10.54
N GLU A 80 7.21 -18.40 11.03
CA GLU A 80 6.38 -17.47 10.27
C GLU A 80 7.15 -16.20 9.90
N ILE A 81 7.88 -15.63 10.85
CA ILE A 81 8.77 -14.48 10.58
C ILE A 81 9.84 -14.85 9.54
N THR A 82 10.42 -16.05 9.63
CA THR A 82 11.41 -16.53 8.65
C THR A 82 10.77 -16.62 7.26
N LYS A 83 9.56 -17.14 7.14
CA LYS A 83 8.82 -17.23 5.88
C LYS A 83 8.52 -15.85 5.27
N LEU A 84 8.20 -14.85 6.09
CA LEU A 84 8.05 -13.46 5.63
C LEU A 84 9.37 -12.94 5.07
N LYS A 85 10.47 -13.08 5.81
CA LYS A 85 11.82 -12.61 5.43
C LYS A 85 12.36 -13.27 4.15
N GLN A 86 11.92 -14.48 3.80
CA GLN A 86 12.30 -15.15 2.55
C GLN A 86 11.72 -14.51 1.30
N THR A 87 10.62 -13.73 1.45
CA THR A 87 9.88 -13.13 0.35
C THR A 87 9.91 -11.60 0.38
N TRP A 88 10.44 -10.99 1.43
CA TRP A 88 10.53 -9.56 1.65
C TRP A 88 11.97 -9.06 1.79
N PRO A 89 12.26 -7.87 1.25
CA PRO A 89 11.43 -7.04 0.38
C PRO A 89 11.07 -7.74 -0.93
N GLY A 90 9.84 -7.51 -1.44
CA GLY A 90 9.44 -8.15 -2.70
C GLY A 90 7.93 -8.15 -2.95
N PRO A 91 7.53 -8.75 -4.07
CA PRO A 91 6.16 -8.64 -4.56
C PRO A 91 5.17 -9.62 -3.89
N GLN A 92 5.46 -10.14 -2.71
CA GLN A 92 4.54 -11.02 -1.99
C GLN A 92 3.78 -10.26 -0.90
N THR A 93 2.45 -10.20 -1.01
CA THR A 93 1.57 -9.74 0.07
C THR A 93 1.13 -10.93 0.91
N TRP A 94 1.23 -10.81 2.24
CA TRP A 94 0.80 -11.82 3.18
C TRP A 94 -0.42 -11.35 3.96
N LEU A 95 -1.40 -12.24 4.14
CA LEU A 95 -2.45 -12.09 5.14
C LEU A 95 -1.93 -12.69 6.45
N VAL A 96 -1.59 -11.83 7.39
CA VAL A 96 -1.20 -12.21 8.74
C VAL A 96 -2.42 -12.17 9.68
N PRO A 97 -2.48 -12.95 10.76
CA PRO A 97 -3.55 -12.82 11.76
C PRO A 97 -3.64 -11.39 12.26
N ASP A 98 -4.86 -10.86 12.36
CA ASP A 98 -5.07 -9.57 13.01
C ASP A 98 -4.85 -9.70 14.52
N ASN A 99 -3.99 -8.88 15.06
CA ASN A 99 -3.67 -8.80 16.49
C ASN A 99 -4.24 -7.52 17.14
N ASN A 100 -5.18 -6.85 16.45
CA ASN A 100 -5.85 -5.61 16.85
C ASN A 100 -4.95 -4.36 16.92
N HIS A 101 -3.73 -4.40 16.40
CA HIS A 101 -2.92 -3.19 16.24
C HIS A 101 -3.34 -2.36 15.01
N ALA A 102 -3.89 -3.00 13.99
CA ALA A 102 -4.43 -2.28 12.83
C ALA A 102 -5.85 -1.76 13.12
N PRO A 103 -6.17 -0.53 12.71
CA PRO A 103 -7.53 -0.02 12.83
C PRO A 103 -8.54 -0.87 12.04
N SER A 104 -9.78 -0.94 12.52
CA SER A 104 -10.85 -1.73 11.90
C SER A 104 -11.20 -1.28 10.47
N TRP A 105 -10.94 -0.03 10.12
CA TRP A 105 -11.11 0.46 8.75
C TRP A 105 -10.02 -0.04 7.79
N ILE A 106 -8.91 -0.60 8.31
CA ILE A 106 -7.86 -1.25 7.52
C ILE A 106 -8.12 -2.75 7.38
N THR A 107 -8.46 -3.44 8.47
CA THR A 107 -8.77 -4.88 8.44
C THR A 107 -10.12 -5.18 7.80
N GLY A 108 -11.06 -4.24 7.88
CA GLY A 108 -12.44 -4.41 7.42
C GLY A 108 -13.18 -5.48 8.24
N ALA A 109 -13.89 -6.37 7.56
CA ALA A 109 -14.59 -7.50 8.19
C ALA A 109 -13.71 -8.77 8.27
N ASN A 110 -12.39 -8.64 8.15
CA ASN A 110 -11.47 -9.77 8.12
C ASN A 110 -10.80 -9.95 9.50
N ASN A 111 -10.43 -11.18 9.82
CA ASN A 111 -9.58 -11.53 10.97
C ASN A 111 -8.09 -11.60 10.57
N THR A 112 -7.74 -11.00 9.46
CA THR A 112 -6.37 -10.92 8.94
C THR A 112 -6.08 -9.54 8.40
N LEU A 113 -4.82 -9.14 8.51
CA LEU A 113 -4.27 -7.92 7.93
C LEU A 113 -3.41 -8.27 6.71
N ALA A 114 -3.60 -7.55 5.61
CA ALA A 114 -2.76 -7.68 4.42
C ALA A 114 -1.54 -6.77 4.52
N VAL A 115 -0.34 -7.33 4.51
CA VAL A 115 0.92 -6.59 4.68
C VAL A 115 1.97 -6.99 3.63
N ARG A 116 2.83 -6.03 3.26
CA ARG A 116 3.97 -6.27 2.37
C ARG A 116 5.12 -5.32 2.67
N VAL A 117 6.34 -5.84 2.64
CA VAL A 117 7.55 -5.00 2.49
C VAL A 117 7.85 -4.90 1.00
N THR A 118 7.71 -3.68 0.47
CA THR A 118 7.87 -3.42 -0.97
C THR A 118 9.33 -3.26 -1.35
N ASP A 119 9.72 -3.77 -2.52
CA ASP A 119 11.02 -3.52 -3.15
C ASP A 119 10.99 -2.40 -4.20
N HIS A 120 9.81 -1.84 -4.48
CA HIS A 120 9.70 -0.70 -5.39
C HIS A 120 10.36 0.55 -4.78
N PRO A 121 11.40 1.13 -5.43
CA PRO A 121 12.22 2.17 -4.81
C PRO A 121 11.42 3.38 -4.31
N ILE A 122 10.44 3.86 -5.10
CA ILE A 122 9.63 5.02 -4.74
C ILE A 122 8.71 4.68 -3.56
N ALA A 123 7.99 3.56 -3.61
CA ALA A 123 7.08 3.15 -2.56
C ALA A 123 7.82 2.89 -1.23
N SER A 124 8.98 2.21 -1.28
CA SER A 124 9.83 1.96 -0.11
C SER A 124 10.33 3.29 0.50
N ASN A 125 10.83 4.19 -0.33
CA ASN A 125 11.31 5.50 0.15
C ASN A 125 10.20 6.38 0.71
N LEU A 126 8.97 6.30 0.18
CA LEU A 126 7.81 6.99 0.77
C LEU A 126 7.51 6.50 2.18
N CYS A 127 7.46 5.17 2.39
CA CYS A 127 7.30 4.59 3.72
C CYS A 127 8.45 4.99 4.67
N GLY A 128 9.69 5.03 4.15
CA GLY A 128 10.85 5.48 4.92
C GLY A 128 10.77 6.95 5.32
N ALA A 129 10.40 7.83 4.38
CA ALA A 129 10.25 9.26 4.63
C ALA A 129 9.07 9.58 5.56
N PHE A 130 7.96 8.84 5.45
CA PHE A 130 6.80 8.97 6.32
C PHE A 130 7.09 8.45 7.74
N GLY A 131 8.02 7.50 7.87
CA GLY A 131 8.41 6.91 9.15
C GLY A 131 7.53 5.75 9.61
N GLY A 132 6.71 5.17 8.71
CA GLY A 132 5.78 4.08 9.01
C GLY A 132 5.18 3.46 7.75
N PRO A 133 4.32 2.45 7.93
CA PRO A 133 3.60 1.85 6.81
C PRO A 133 2.59 2.83 6.20
N LEU A 134 2.30 2.63 4.93
CA LEU A 134 1.27 3.37 4.19
C LEU A 134 0.19 2.41 3.69
N VAL A 135 -1.04 2.90 3.58
CA VAL A 135 -2.08 2.21 2.81
C VAL A 135 -1.60 2.08 1.36
N SER A 136 -1.84 0.93 0.76
CA SER A 136 -1.57 0.68 -0.66
C SER A 136 -2.71 -0.10 -1.30
N THR A 137 -3.38 0.53 -2.24
CA THR A 137 -4.42 -0.11 -3.04
C THR A 137 -4.28 0.33 -4.49
N SER A 138 -4.63 -0.53 -5.45
CA SER A 138 -4.54 -0.17 -6.87
C SER A 138 -5.33 1.10 -7.20
N ALA A 139 -4.77 1.96 -8.03
CA ALA A 139 -5.39 3.22 -8.42
C ALA A 139 -6.42 3.02 -9.53
N ASN A 140 -7.64 2.62 -9.14
CA ASN A 140 -8.80 2.46 -10.02
C ASN A 140 -10.10 2.51 -9.22
N PRO A 141 -11.17 3.06 -9.76
CA PRO A 141 -12.53 2.79 -9.28
C PRO A 141 -12.88 1.31 -9.42
N SER A 142 -13.78 0.80 -8.59
CA SER A 142 -14.22 -0.60 -8.64
C SER A 142 -14.78 -0.95 -10.02
N GLY A 143 -14.36 -2.08 -10.59
CA GLY A 143 -14.79 -2.54 -11.90
C GLY A 143 -13.96 -1.99 -13.08
N LEU A 144 -13.10 -1.01 -12.87
CA LEU A 144 -12.18 -0.51 -13.91
C LEU A 144 -10.77 -1.12 -13.75
N PRO A 145 -9.96 -1.20 -14.82
CA PRO A 145 -8.57 -1.65 -14.72
C PRO A 145 -7.72 -0.68 -13.91
N PRO A 146 -6.71 -1.17 -13.16
CA PRO A 146 -5.77 -0.30 -12.46
C PRO A 146 -4.99 0.62 -13.41
N ALA A 147 -4.79 1.88 -13.01
CA ALA A 147 -4.03 2.85 -13.78
C ALA A 147 -2.58 2.41 -13.96
N LYS A 148 -2.06 2.56 -15.19
CA LYS A 148 -0.68 2.25 -15.58
C LYS A 148 0.13 3.50 -15.95
N ASN A 149 -0.51 4.66 -15.99
CA ASN A 149 0.15 5.94 -16.29
C ASN A 149 -0.58 7.12 -15.62
N ILE A 150 0.06 8.29 -15.62
CA ILE A 150 -0.46 9.51 -14.99
C ILE A 150 -1.75 10.00 -15.67
N SER A 151 -1.90 9.80 -16.98
CA SER A 151 -3.12 10.21 -17.69
C SER A 151 -4.34 9.43 -17.20
N GLU A 152 -4.19 8.14 -16.94
CA GLU A 152 -5.26 7.30 -16.37
C GLU A 152 -5.57 7.70 -14.92
N ILE A 153 -4.53 8.07 -14.12
CA ILE A 153 -4.73 8.63 -12.77
C ILE A 153 -5.58 9.90 -12.85
N SER A 154 -5.24 10.83 -13.73
CA SER A 154 -6.03 12.06 -13.92
C SER A 154 -7.45 11.76 -14.39
N THR A 155 -7.63 10.79 -15.30
CA THR A 155 -8.95 10.39 -15.77
C THR A 155 -9.84 9.81 -14.66
N TYR A 156 -9.25 8.99 -13.76
CA TYR A 156 -10.02 8.34 -12.70
C TYR A 156 -10.29 9.23 -11.51
N PHE A 157 -9.35 10.11 -11.15
CA PHE A 157 -9.37 10.78 -9.85
C PHE A 157 -9.28 12.31 -9.92
N ASP A 158 -8.97 12.87 -11.09
CA ASP A 158 -8.88 14.31 -11.34
C ASP A 158 -8.31 15.08 -10.12
N GLN A 159 -9.06 16.03 -9.55
CA GLN A 159 -8.65 16.86 -8.42
C GLN A 159 -8.88 16.21 -7.03
N GLN A 160 -9.14 14.91 -6.97
CA GLN A 160 -9.41 14.21 -5.70
C GLN A 160 -8.13 13.85 -4.93
N LEU A 161 -6.95 13.91 -5.59
CA LEU A 161 -5.65 13.59 -5.02
C LEU A 161 -4.94 14.84 -4.51
N ASP A 162 -4.32 14.73 -3.34
CA ASP A 162 -3.50 15.82 -2.77
C ASP A 162 -2.11 15.87 -3.39
N TYR A 163 -1.61 14.73 -3.88
CA TYR A 163 -0.34 14.67 -4.60
C TYR A 163 -0.25 13.46 -5.52
N VAL A 164 0.35 13.64 -6.69
CA VAL A 164 0.72 12.55 -7.60
C VAL A 164 2.24 12.45 -7.65
N VAL A 165 2.79 11.38 -7.10
CA VAL A 165 4.24 11.18 -6.97
C VAL A 165 4.82 10.82 -8.33
N PRO A 166 5.74 11.62 -8.88
CA PRO A 166 6.33 11.30 -10.19
C PRO A 166 7.20 10.04 -10.12
N GLY A 167 7.14 9.22 -11.16
CA GLY A 167 7.98 8.04 -11.27
C GLY A 167 7.47 7.02 -12.29
N LEU A 168 8.21 5.95 -12.45
CA LEU A 168 7.89 4.84 -13.33
C LEU A 168 7.40 3.65 -12.53
N LEU A 169 6.52 2.84 -13.11
CA LEU A 169 6.16 1.54 -12.56
C LEU A 169 7.35 0.59 -12.59
N GLY A 170 7.31 -0.42 -11.73
CA GLY A 170 8.19 -1.57 -11.82
C GLY A 170 7.86 -2.46 -13.03
N GLU A 171 8.55 -3.60 -13.10
CA GLU A 171 8.51 -4.48 -14.27
C GLU A 171 7.44 -5.58 -14.21
N LEU A 172 6.65 -5.66 -13.13
CA LEU A 172 5.60 -6.67 -13.02
C LEU A 172 4.42 -6.37 -13.93
N SER A 173 3.92 -7.40 -14.59
CA SER A 173 2.75 -7.30 -15.48
C SER A 173 1.43 -7.26 -14.71
N ASN A 174 1.38 -7.93 -13.55
CA ASN A 174 0.18 -8.11 -12.73
C ASN A 174 0.40 -7.60 -11.29
N PRO A 175 -0.68 -7.22 -10.60
CA PRO A 175 -0.62 -6.90 -9.18
C PRO A 175 -0.07 -8.06 -8.36
N THR A 176 0.62 -7.75 -7.26
CA THR A 176 1.30 -8.75 -6.41
C THR A 176 0.35 -9.83 -5.88
N PRO A 177 0.78 -11.10 -5.79
CA PRO A 177 -0.03 -12.17 -5.22
C PRO A 177 -0.30 -11.93 -3.72
N ILE A 178 -1.45 -12.45 -3.27
CA ILE A 178 -1.84 -12.41 -1.85
C ILE A 178 -1.99 -13.84 -1.34
N LYS A 179 -1.24 -14.18 -0.29
CA LYS A 179 -1.29 -15.48 0.37
C LYS A 179 -1.61 -15.35 1.85
N ASN A 180 -2.36 -16.30 2.38
CA ASN A 180 -2.55 -16.41 3.83
C ASN A 180 -1.34 -17.10 4.47
N LEU A 181 -0.75 -16.46 5.50
CA LEU A 181 0.49 -16.93 6.13
C LEU A 181 0.30 -18.27 6.84
N LYS A 182 -0.82 -18.44 7.54
CA LYS A 182 -1.13 -19.66 8.32
C LYS A 182 -1.52 -20.83 7.43
N THR A 183 -2.38 -20.60 6.45
CA THR A 183 -2.99 -21.69 5.65
C THR A 183 -2.29 -21.93 4.32
N GLY A 184 -1.47 -20.98 3.85
CA GLY A 184 -0.87 -20.99 2.51
C GLY A 184 -1.86 -20.73 1.37
N LYS A 185 -3.16 -20.53 1.67
CA LYS A 185 -4.20 -20.29 0.66
C LYS A 185 -3.92 -19.01 -0.13
N ILE A 186 -4.01 -19.09 -1.44
CA ILE A 186 -3.88 -17.94 -2.34
C ILE A 186 -5.25 -17.25 -2.41
N SER A 187 -5.28 -15.96 -2.07
CA SER A 187 -6.48 -15.11 -2.17
C SER A 187 -6.50 -14.29 -3.45
N ARG A 188 -5.33 -14.01 -4.04
CA ARG A 188 -5.17 -13.37 -5.34
C ARG A 188 -3.91 -13.93 -6.01
N LEU A 189 -4.02 -14.32 -7.28
CA LEU A 189 -2.87 -14.60 -8.14
C LEU A 189 -2.18 -13.28 -8.53
N GLY A 190 -0.88 -13.35 -8.80
CA GLY A 190 -0.10 -12.23 -9.34
C GLY A 190 -0.21 -12.13 -10.85
#